data_4a396e815cb2a712772e20e2362083cd
#
_entry.id   4a396e815cb2a712772e20e2362083cd
#
_cell.length_a   1.000
_cell.length_b   1.000
_cell.length_c   1.000
_cell.angle_alpha   90.00
_cell.angle_beta   90.00
_cell.angle_gamma   90.00
#
_symmetry.space_group_name_H-M   'P 1'
#
loop_
_entity.id
_entity.type
_entity.pdbx_description
1 polymer ?
#
loop_
_entity_poly.entity_id
_entity_poly.type
_entity_poly.pdbx_seq_one_letter_code
_entity_poly.pdbx_strand_id
1 'polypeptide(L)'
;MAVECWHALDVLTEGVKFMETIPFNEAKFKQIADGYTAEYVNYMPRGKNGLRCWEIKALAQDGTCEIVVLRDYGYKIDGEVIAINSFTDRAGRNEEICRLYNEKNVSQVFLANLFNMSQPSVSLIVNKK
;
A
#
# COMPACT_ATOMS: atom_id res chain seq x y z
N MET A 1 -20.75 -2.73 11.00
CA MET A 1 -20.78 -3.06 10.42
C MET A 1 -20.51 -3.38 9.95
N ALA A 2 -20.17 -2.95 10.18
CA ALA A 2 -19.94 -3.09 9.50
C ALA A 2 -19.74 -3.03 9.15
N VAL A 3 -19.49 -2.69 9.33
CA VAL A 3 -19.36 -2.66 8.80
C VAL A 3 -19.30 -2.64 8.79
N GLU A 4 -19.31 -2.39 9.03
CA GLU A 4 -19.24 -2.37 8.90
C GLU A 4 -18.88 -2.46 9.10
N CYS A 5 -18.78 -2.25 9.46
CA CYS A 5 -18.32 -2.14 9.51
C CYS A 5 -17.81 -1.67 9.79
N TRP A 6 -17.47 -1.16 9.88
CA TRP A 6 -16.90 -0.71 9.90
C TRP A 6 -17.13 0.03 10.42
N HIS A 7 -17.41 0.19 10.61
CA HIS A 7 -17.66 0.79 10.72
C HIS A 7 -17.49 1.15 11.45
N ALA A 8 -17.44 1.42 11.83
CA ALA A 8 -17.44 1.62 12.30
C ALA A 8 -16.94 2.00 12.82
N LEU A 9 -16.57 2.25 12.95
CA LEU A 9 -16.08 2.60 13.15
C LEU A 9 -15.75 3.33 13.64
N ASP A 10 -15.59 3.93 13.96
CA ASP A 10 -15.38 4.53 14.17
C ASP A 10 -14.97 5.09 14.53
N VAL A 11 -14.65 5.44 14.78
CA VAL A 11 -14.28 5.81 14.93
C VAL A 11 -13.56 6.21 15.19
N LEU A 12 -13.11 6.54 15.38
CA LEU A 12 -12.48 6.82 15.48
C LEU A 12 -11.58 7.31 15.23
N THR A 13 -11.55 7.25 15.11
CA THR A 13 -10.43 8.10 15.05
C THR A 13 -10.07 8.54 13.65
N GLU A 14 -9.16 9.54 13.53
CA GLU A 14 -8.91 10.20 12.25
C GLU A 14 -8.15 9.33 11.28
N GLY A 15 -7.21 8.56 11.78
CA GLY A 15 -6.33 7.79 10.92
C GLY A 15 -7.05 6.77 10.07
N VAL A 16 -8.25 6.39 10.48
CA VAL A 16 -8.96 5.34 9.77
C VAL A 16 -10.11 5.86 8.92
N LYS A 17 -10.28 7.17 8.85
CA LYS A 17 -11.42 7.71 8.12
C LYS A 17 -11.37 7.41 6.63
N PHE A 18 -10.20 7.44 6.04
CA PHE A 18 -10.08 7.14 4.63
C PHE A 18 -10.48 5.70 4.34
N MET A 19 -10.29 4.80 5.29
CA MET A 19 -10.70 3.41 5.11
C MET A 19 -12.21 3.27 5.19
N GLU A 20 -12.86 4.12 5.96
CA GLU A 20 -14.31 4.10 6.07
C GLU A 20 -14.95 4.63 4.81
N THR A 21 -14.37 5.70 4.23
CA THR A 21 -14.90 6.29 3.01
C THR A 21 -14.59 5.50 1.76
N ILE A 22 -13.45 4.81 1.75
CA ILE A 22 -13.01 4.07 0.58
C ILE A 22 -12.83 2.62 0.99
N PRO A 23 -13.91 1.85 0.89
CA PRO A 23 -13.86 0.46 1.36
C PRO A 23 -12.87 -0.36 0.52
N PHE A 24 -12.20 -1.26 1.18
CA PHE A 24 -11.40 -2.25 0.48
C PHE A 24 -11.76 -3.63 1.00
N ASN A 25 -11.38 -4.64 0.25
CA ASN A 25 -11.79 -6.01 0.55
C ASN A 25 -10.90 -6.58 1.65
N GLU A 26 -11.36 -6.45 2.90
CA GLU A 26 -10.62 -6.94 4.05
C GLU A 26 -10.47 -8.46 4.04
N ALA A 27 -11.48 -9.15 3.52
CA ALA A 27 -11.41 -10.61 3.45
C ALA A 27 -10.29 -11.04 2.51
N LYS A 28 -10.16 -10.37 1.37
CA LYS A 28 -9.08 -10.66 0.44
C LYS A 28 -7.72 -10.32 1.03
N PHE A 29 -7.66 -9.19 1.75
CA PHE A 29 -6.42 -8.80 2.41
C PHE A 29 -6.00 -9.86 3.44
N LYS A 30 -6.94 -10.35 4.24
CA LYS A 30 -6.63 -11.36 5.24
C LYS A 30 -6.24 -12.68 4.61
N GLN A 31 -6.85 -12.99 3.49
CA GLN A 31 -6.53 -14.23 2.78
C GLN A 31 -5.08 -14.22 2.29
N ILE A 32 -4.61 -13.07 1.86
CA ILE A 32 -3.26 -12.92 1.28
C ILE A 32 -2.23 -12.68 2.37
N ALA A 33 -2.57 -11.86 3.37
CA ALA A 33 -1.64 -11.42 4.40
C ALA A 33 -2.24 -11.67 5.78
N ASP A 34 -2.48 -12.93 6.08
CA ASP A 34 -3.05 -13.33 7.37
C ASP A 34 -2.08 -12.97 8.49
N GLY A 35 -2.62 -12.37 9.54
CA GLY A 35 -1.81 -11.95 10.67
C GLY A 35 -1.18 -10.59 10.54
N TYR A 36 -1.33 -9.94 9.39
CA TYR A 36 -0.82 -8.58 9.17
C TYR A 36 -1.89 -7.56 9.49
N THR A 37 -1.44 -6.37 9.84
CA THR A 37 -2.32 -5.23 10.09
C THR A 37 -2.10 -4.20 8.99
N ALA A 38 -3.19 -3.72 8.39
CA ALA A 38 -3.11 -2.66 7.39
C ALA A 38 -2.86 -1.34 8.12
N GLU A 39 -1.71 -0.74 7.87
CA GLU A 39 -1.32 0.51 8.54
C GLU A 39 -1.65 1.73 7.70
N TYR A 40 -1.56 1.58 6.39
CA TYR A 40 -1.81 2.69 5.48
C TYR A 40 -2.33 2.10 4.17
N VAL A 41 -3.33 2.75 3.60
CA VAL A 41 -3.94 2.31 2.34
C VAL A 41 -3.95 3.48 1.39
N ASN A 42 -3.40 3.26 0.19
CA ASN A 42 -3.48 4.22 -0.90
C ASN A 42 -4.43 3.65 -1.95
N TYR A 43 -5.57 4.30 -2.13
CA TYR A 43 -6.57 3.86 -3.09
C TYR A 43 -6.37 4.61 -4.40
N MET A 44 -6.31 3.87 -5.50
CA MET A 44 -6.19 4.44 -6.83
C MET A 44 -7.40 3.99 -7.65
N PRO A 45 -8.36 4.90 -7.91
CA PRO A 45 -9.53 4.52 -8.71
C PRO A 45 -9.14 4.06 -10.10
N ARG A 46 -8.03 4.61 -10.61
CA ARG A 46 -7.48 4.22 -11.90
C ARG A 46 -5.99 4.06 -11.75
N GLY A 47 -5.57 2.81 -11.54
CA GLY A 47 -4.15 2.50 -11.49
C GLY A 47 -3.52 2.58 -12.86
N LYS A 48 -2.28 2.12 -12.97
CA LYS A 48 -1.54 2.21 -14.22
C LYS A 48 -2.23 1.51 -15.38
N ASN A 49 -2.98 0.46 -15.11
CA ASN A 49 -3.73 -0.25 -16.16
C ASN A 49 -5.22 0.08 -16.14
N GLY A 50 -5.60 1.19 -15.51
CA GLY A 50 -6.99 1.62 -15.50
C GLY A 50 -7.89 0.88 -14.54
N LEU A 51 -7.34 -0.02 -13.73
CA LEU A 51 -8.11 -0.80 -12.76
C LEU A 51 -8.08 -0.14 -11.41
N ARG A 52 -9.13 -0.36 -10.61
CA ARG A 52 -9.10 0.06 -9.22
C ARG A 52 -8.03 -0.74 -8.49
N CYS A 53 -7.27 -0.05 -7.67
CA CYS A 53 -6.12 -0.67 -7.03
C CYS A 53 -5.94 -0.09 -5.64
N TRP A 54 -5.56 -0.94 -4.71
CA TRP A 54 -5.23 -0.53 -3.33
C TRP A 54 -3.80 -0.96 -3.04
N GLU A 55 -2.98 0.00 -2.62
CA GLU A 55 -1.65 -0.29 -2.13
C GLU A 55 -1.70 -0.19 -0.62
N ILE A 56 -1.31 -1.24 0.08
CA ILE A 56 -1.49 -1.35 1.51
C ILE A 56 -0.14 -1.58 2.18
N LYS A 57 0.17 -0.75 3.17
CA LYS A 57 1.34 -0.97 4.02
C LYS A 57 0.91 -1.93 5.13
N ALA A 58 1.43 -3.14 5.08
CA ALA A 58 1.02 -4.20 6.00
C ALA A 58 2.12 -4.48 7.01
N LEU A 59 1.74 -4.52 8.28
CA LEU A 59 2.68 -4.78 9.37
C LEU A 59 2.41 -6.16 9.96
N ALA A 60 3.45 -6.98 10.03
CA ALA A 60 3.39 -8.25 10.72
C ALA A 60 3.52 -8.01 12.23
N GLN A 61 3.24 -9.05 13.01
CA GLN A 61 3.31 -8.95 14.46
C GLN A 61 4.71 -8.69 14.96
N ASP A 62 5.72 -9.11 14.21
CA ASP A 62 7.12 -8.91 14.58
C ASP A 62 7.66 -7.56 14.13
N GLY A 63 6.81 -6.72 13.54
CA GLY A 63 7.22 -5.40 13.07
C GLY A 63 7.69 -5.36 11.63
N THR A 64 7.76 -6.49 10.96
CA THR A 64 8.14 -6.53 9.55
C THR A 64 7.07 -5.87 8.71
N CYS A 65 7.49 -5.08 7.73
CA CYS A 65 6.58 -4.35 6.85
C CYS A 65 6.67 -4.92 5.44
N GLU A 66 5.51 -5.14 4.83
CA GLU A 66 5.44 -5.56 3.44
C GLU A 66 4.34 -4.78 2.74
N ILE A 67 4.36 -4.81 1.42
CA ILE A 67 3.37 -4.13 0.61
C ILE A 67 2.38 -5.15 0.09
N VAL A 68 1.09 -4.90 0.29
CA VAL A 68 0.03 -5.73 -0.28
C VAL A 68 -0.68 -4.90 -1.32
N VAL A 69 -0.79 -5.42 -2.53
CA VAL A 69 -1.47 -4.74 -3.62
C VAL A 69 -2.71 -5.54 -3.98
N LEU A 70 -3.86 -4.89 -3.94
CA LEU A 70 -5.12 -5.49 -4.37
C LEU A 70 -5.57 -4.82 -5.64
N ARG A 71 -5.95 -5.60 -6.64
CA ARG A 71 -6.40 -5.11 -7.94
C ARG A 71 -7.79 -5.65 -8.23
N ASP A 72 -8.67 -4.74 -8.62
CA ASP A 72 -10.06 -5.08 -8.91
C ASP A 72 -10.25 -5.13 -10.42
N TYR A 73 -10.44 -6.33 -10.94
CA TYR A 73 -10.64 -6.54 -12.38
C TYR A 73 -12.11 -6.49 -12.78
N GLY A 74 -12.99 -6.26 -11.82
CA GLY A 74 -14.42 -6.25 -12.07
C GLY A 74 -15.05 -7.60 -11.83
N TYR A 75 -14.49 -8.66 -12.38
CA TYR A 75 -15.01 -10.00 -12.17
C TYR A 75 -14.28 -10.73 -11.04
N LYS A 76 -13.16 -10.20 -10.60
CA LYS A 76 -12.41 -10.76 -9.46
C LYS A 76 -11.53 -9.68 -8.86
N ILE A 77 -11.10 -9.91 -7.63
CA ILE A 77 -10.10 -9.08 -6.98
C ILE A 77 -8.88 -9.96 -6.79
N ASP A 78 -7.76 -9.51 -7.33
CA ASP A 78 -6.49 -10.22 -7.24
C ASP A 78 -5.58 -9.48 -6.27
N GLY A 79 -4.59 -10.19 -5.74
CA GLY A 79 -3.69 -9.56 -4.78
C GLY A 79 -2.32 -10.16 -4.82
N GLU A 80 -1.37 -9.38 -4.31
CA GLU A 80 0.04 -9.75 -4.34
C GLU A 80 0.73 -9.16 -3.13
N VAL A 81 1.65 -9.91 -2.53
CA VAL A 81 2.49 -9.43 -1.44
C VAL A 81 3.88 -9.14 -2.02
N ILE A 82 4.36 -7.94 -1.77
CA ILE A 82 5.65 -7.48 -2.28
C ILE A 82 6.58 -7.27 -1.11
N ALA A 83 7.67 -8.03 -1.07
CA ALA A 83 8.67 -7.90 -0.02
C ALA A 83 9.56 -6.70 -0.30
N ILE A 84 9.99 -6.03 0.77
CA ILE A 84 10.89 -4.89 0.70
C ILE A 84 12.28 -5.38 1.05
N ASN A 85 13.25 -5.13 0.16
CA ASN A 85 14.63 -5.53 0.40
C ASN A 85 15.27 -4.60 1.43
N SER A 86 16.10 -5.19 2.27
CA SER A 86 16.80 -4.43 3.31
C SER A 86 17.84 -3.50 2.68
N PHE A 87 18.10 -2.39 3.35
CA PHE A 87 19.15 -1.48 2.97
C PHE A 87 19.71 -0.83 4.24
N THR A 88 20.92 -0.30 4.15
CA THR A 88 21.58 0.27 5.31
C THR A 88 21.97 1.73 5.13
N ASP A 89 21.83 2.26 3.92
CA ASP A 89 22.21 3.65 3.67
C ASP A 89 21.23 4.27 2.66
N ARG A 90 21.46 5.56 2.37
CA ARG A 90 20.58 6.29 1.48
C ARG A 90 20.64 5.74 0.05
N ALA A 91 21.81 5.34 -0.40
CA ALA A 91 21.94 4.81 -1.75
C ALA A 91 21.15 3.54 -1.91
N GLY A 92 21.23 2.64 -0.93
CA GLY A 92 20.44 1.41 -0.95
C GLY A 92 18.96 1.68 -0.89
N ARG A 93 18.54 2.66 -0.05
CA ARG A 93 17.14 3.05 0.00
C ARG A 93 16.65 3.52 -1.37
N ASN A 94 17.45 4.35 -2.03
CA ASN A 94 17.04 4.88 -3.33
C ASN A 94 16.96 3.79 -4.39
N GLU A 95 17.86 2.81 -4.32
CA GLU A 95 17.78 1.66 -5.22
C GLU A 95 16.51 0.87 -5.00
N GLU A 96 16.14 0.68 -3.73
CA GLU A 96 14.92 -0.06 -3.42
C GLU A 96 13.68 0.70 -3.88
N ILE A 97 13.67 2.02 -3.71
CA ILE A 97 12.57 2.85 -4.20
C ILE A 97 12.44 2.68 -5.72
N CYS A 98 13.55 2.72 -6.44
CA CYS A 98 13.53 2.56 -7.89
C CYS A 98 13.04 1.17 -8.29
N ARG A 99 13.47 0.13 -7.57
CA ARG A 99 13.03 -1.23 -7.87
C ARG A 99 11.54 -1.37 -7.67
N LEU A 100 11.02 -0.87 -6.55
CA LEU A 100 9.60 -0.98 -6.28
C LEU A 100 8.78 -0.21 -7.31
N TYR A 101 9.26 0.95 -7.71
CA TYR A 101 8.56 1.77 -8.67
C TYR A 101 8.57 1.14 -10.08
N ASN A 102 9.73 0.69 -10.53
CA ASN A 102 9.90 0.23 -11.91
C ASN A 102 9.50 -1.22 -12.11
N GLU A 103 9.83 -2.09 -11.16
CA GLU A 103 9.58 -3.52 -11.32
C GLU A 103 8.25 -3.94 -10.75
N LYS A 104 7.82 -3.30 -9.65
CA LYS A 104 6.60 -3.72 -8.95
C LYS A 104 5.45 -2.75 -9.16
N ASN A 105 5.68 -1.65 -9.87
CA ASN A 105 4.63 -0.68 -10.23
C ASN A 105 3.98 -0.02 -9.02
N VAL A 106 4.74 0.14 -7.93
CA VAL A 106 4.25 0.84 -6.75
C VAL A 106 4.25 2.34 -7.03
N SER A 107 3.20 3.04 -6.61
CA SER A 107 3.05 4.46 -6.91
C SER A 107 4.03 5.31 -6.09
N GLN A 108 4.34 6.50 -6.61
CA GLN A 108 5.20 7.44 -5.91
C GLN A 108 4.58 7.91 -4.61
N VAL A 109 3.26 8.10 -4.60
CA VAL A 109 2.56 8.54 -3.39
C VAL A 109 2.73 7.52 -2.29
N PHE A 110 2.56 6.25 -2.62
CA PHE A 110 2.70 5.18 -1.64
C PHE A 110 4.15 5.07 -1.15
N LEU A 111 5.11 5.16 -2.07
CA LEU A 111 6.52 5.09 -1.71
C LEU A 111 6.92 6.25 -0.79
N ALA A 112 6.38 7.44 -1.03
CA ALA A 112 6.65 8.58 -0.18
C ALA A 112 6.19 8.30 1.25
N ASN A 113 5.01 7.75 1.41
CA ASN A 113 4.52 7.38 2.73
C ASN A 113 5.35 6.26 3.35
N LEU A 114 5.64 5.25 2.56
CA LEU A 114 6.35 4.06 3.03
C LEU A 114 7.74 4.40 3.57
N PHE A 115 8.46 5.29 2.88
CA PHE A 115 9.82 5.64 3.24
C PHE A 115 9.92 6.97 3.98
N ASN A 116 8.76 7.53 4.34
CA ASN A 116 8.67 8.76 5.14
C ASN A 116 9.39 9.92 4.44
N MET A 117 9.03 10.11 3.18
CA MET A 117 9.62 11.15 2.30
C MET A 117 8.51 11.93 1.65
N SER A 118 8.87 13.07 1.05
CA SER A 118 7.92 13.81 0.23
C SER A 118 7.80 13.17 -1.15
N GLN A 119 6.64 13.34 -1.79
CA GLN A 119 6.46 12.81 -3.14
C GLN A 119 7.45 13.45 -4.14
N PRO A 120 7.72 14.76 -4.09
CA PRO A 120 8.73 15.32 -5.00
C PRO A 120 10.10 14.67 -4.82
N SER A 121 10.48 14.30 -3.59
CA SER A 121 11.75 13.61 -3.38
C SER A 121 11.76 12.24 -4.05
N VAL A 122 10.66 11.50 -3.92
CA VAL A 122 10.55 10.20 -4.58
C VAL A 122 10.60 10.38 -6.09
N SER A 123 9.92 11.39 -6.60
CA SER A 123 9.90 11.66 -8.04
C SER A 123 11.32 11.92 -8.57
N LEU A 124 12.12 12.66 -7.83
CA LEU A 124 13.51 12.91 -8.23
C LEU A 124 14.32 11.62 -8.28
N ILE A 125 14.09 10.74 -7.33
CA ILE A 125 14.83 9.48 -7.26
C ILE A 125 14.45 8.57 -8.43
N VAL A 126 13.18 8.40 -8.71
CA VAL A 126 12.74 7.43 -9.72
C VAL A 126 12.92 7.95 -11.14
N ASN A 127 12.99 9.26 -11.32
CA ASN A 127 13.18 9.86 -12.64
C ASN A 127 14.62 10.19 -12.96
N LYS A 128 15.52 9.90 -12.04
CA LYS A 128 16.93 10.17 -12.25
C LYS A 128 17.51 9.15 -13.22
N LYS A 129 18.27 9.65 -14.19
CA LYS A 129 18.93 8.80 -15.17
C LYS A 129 20.34 8.45 -14.76
#